data_72344c3f4efcbd9f4001b248ff1b3974
#
_entry.id   72344c3f4efcbd9f4001b248ff1b3974
#
_cell.length_a   1.000
_cell.length_b   1.000
_cell.length_c   1.000
_cell.angle_alpha   90.00
_cell.angle_beta   90.00
_cell.angle_gamma   90.00
#
_symmetry.space_group_name_H-M   'P 1'
#
loop_
_entity.id
_entity.type
_entity.pdbx_description
1 polymer ?
#
loop_
_entity_poly.entity_id
_entity_poly.type
_entity_poly.pdbx_seq_one_letter_code
_entity_poly.pdbx_strand_id
1 'polypeptide(L)'
;MIQTKNPIDVVFDANVIVSGLRSSKGASFCLLQKIRESASSLKLHLSAAVVLEYEEVLLRELVPAFYSADQIQLFLDDLVAASTRHAQIEAFRPVSQDPDDDSLIELAITADVQALVTHNLRDFSTIRTLGIDLLTPGQLLQRCSR
;
A
#
# COMPACT_ATOMS: atom_id res chain seq x y z
N MET A 1 13.77 21.27 20.95
CA MET A 1 14.03 19.94 20.42
C MET A 1 12.84 19.46 19.61
N ILE A 2 13.08 19.13 18.37
CA ILE A 2 12.01 18.66 17.49
C ILE A 2 11.80 17.17 17.73
N GLN A 3 10.60 16.81 18.16
CA GLN A 3 10.25 15.40 18.28
C GLN A 3 9.83 14.89 16.90
N THR A 4 10.63 13.98 16.37
CA THR A 4 10.23 13.27 15.15
C THR A 4 9.36 12.08 15.56
N LYS A 5 8.12 12.06 15.06
CA LYS A 5 7.27 10.89 15.23
C LYS A 5 7.84 9.74 14.41
N ASN A 6 7.84 8.55 14.97
CA ASN A 6 8.19 7.37 14.20
C ASN A 6 7.22 7.20 13.04
N PRO A 7 7.71 6.85 11.84
CA PRO A 7 6.82 6.58 10.73
C PRO A 7 5.85 5.44 11.05
N ILE A 8 4.68 5.50 10.47
CA ILE A 8 3.72 4.40 10.54
C ILE A 8 4.04 3.42 9.41
N ASP A 9 4.33 2.18 9.75
CA ASP A 9 4.62 1.12 8.77
C ASP A 9 3.32 0.56 8.22
N VAL A 10 3.18 0.57 6.90
CA VAL A 10 1.93 0.17 6.24
C VAL A 10 2.18 -0.66 4.99
N VAL A 11 1.16 -1.42 4.61
CA VAL A 11 1.03 -2.00 3.27
C VAL A 11 -0.28 -1.51 2.66
N PHE A 12 -0.28 -1.32 1.34
CA PHE A 12 -1.45 -0.84 0.60
C PHE A 12 -1.95 -1.91 -0.35
N ASP A 13 -3.27 -2.17 -0.30
CA ASP A 13 -3.94 -2.92 -1.36
C ASP A 13 -3.87 -2.14 -2.67
N ALA A 14 -3.88 -2.85 -3.80
CA ALA A 14 -3.79 -2.23 -5.12
C ALA A 14 -4.88 -1.18 -5.37
N ASN A 15 -6.08 -1.35 -4.79
CA ASN A 15 -7.16 -0.38 -4.97
C ASN A 15 -6.84 1.00 -4.39
N VAL A 16 -5.95 1.09 -3.39
CA VAL A 16 -5.49 2.37 -2.84
C VAL A 16 -4.60 3.08 -3.87
N ILE A 17 -3.73 2.33 -4.55
CA ILE A 17 -2.85 2.88 -5.59
C ILE A 17 -3.69 3.38 -6.77
N VAL A 18 -4.66 2.56 -7.22
CA VAL A 18 -5.56 2.93 -8.32
C VAL A 18 -6.30 4.22 -8.00
N SER A 19 -6.93 4.30 -6.83
CA SER A 19 -7.69 5.49 -6.47
C SER A 19 -6.81 6.73 -6.35
N GLY A 20 -5.59 6.57 -5.86
CA GLY A 20 -4.63 7.67 -5.74
C GLY A 20 -4.19 8.23 -7.09
N LEU A 21 -4.08 7.39 -8.11
CA LEU A 21 -3.71 7.82 -9.45
C LEU A 21 -4.91 8.28 -10.28
N ARG A 22 -6.12 7.83 -9.92
CA ARG A 22 -7.33 8.22 -10.63
C ARG A 22 -7.82 9.61 -10.24
N SER A 23 -7.58 10.03 -9.00
CA SER A 23 -8.07 11.31 -8.48
C SER A 23 -7.06 11.97 -7.56
N SER A 24 -6.73 13.24 -7.83
CA SER A 24 -5.84 14.03 -6.98
C SER A 24 -6.54 14.63 -5.76
N LYS A 25 -7.84 14.38 -5.59
CA LYS A 25 -8.64 15.00 -4.53
C LYS A 25 -8.89 14.09 -3.33
N GLY A 26 -8.56 12.82 -3.44
CA GLY A 26 -8.88 11.84 -2.40
C GLY A 26 -7.77 11.60 -1.40
N ALA A 27 -8.10 10.87 -0.35
CA ALA A 27 -7.14 10.48 0.70
C ALA A 27 -6.00 9.63 0.15
N SER A 28 -6.29 8.74 -0.81
CA SER A 28 -5.26 7.89 -1.41
C SER A 28 -4.16 8.69 -2.08
N PHE A 29 -4.52 9.77 -2.81
CA PHE A 29 -3.53 10.66 -3.41
C PHE A 29 -2.63 11.30 -2.34
N CYS A 30 -3.24 11.81 -1.26
CA CYS A 30 -2.48 12.42 -0.18
C CYS A 30 -1.51 11.43 0.46
N LEU A 31 -1.92 10.18 0.63
CA LEU A 31 -1.05 9.13 1.18
C LEU A 31 0.12 8.83 0.26
N LEU A 32 -0.11 8.74 -1.05
CA LEU A 32 0.97 8.53 -2.02
C LEU A 32 1.97 9.68 -2.01
N GLN A 33 1.49 10.92 -1.85
CA GLN A 33 2.37 12.08 -1.71
C GLN A 33 3.24 11.96 -0.46
N LYS A 34 2.65 11.55 0.66
CA LYS A 34 3.39 11.37 1.92
C LYS A 34 4.48 10.32 1.81
N ILE A 35 4.21 9.21 1.12
CA ILE A 35 5.20 8.14 0.91
C ILE A 35 6.44 8.68 0.19
N ARG A 36 6.26 9.61 -0.73
CA ARG A 36 7.34 10.18 -1.55
C ARG A 36 8.14 11.26 -0.84
N GLU A 37 7.67 11.78 0.28
CA GLU A 37 8.37 12.81 1.04
C GLU A 37 9.52 12.21 1.84
N SER A 38 10.67 12.87 1.85
CA SER A 38 11.87 12.37 2.53
C SER A 38 11.73 12.32 4.04
N ALA A 39 10.88 13.17 4.62
CA ALA A 39 10.59 13.20 6.06
C ALA A 39 9.19 12.64 6.32
N SER A 40 8.87 11.52 5.68
CA SER A 40 7.53 10.98 5.68
C SER A 40 7.09 10.45 7.04
N SER A 41 5.82 10.67 7.35
CA SER A 41 5.14 10.01 8.47
C SER A 41 4.66 8.60 8.13
N LEU A 42 4.85 8.16 6.88
CA LEU A 42 4.46 6.85 6.40
C LEU A 42 5.64 6.12 5.79
N LYS A 43 5.69 4.83 6.06
CA LYS A 43 6.68 3.94 5.45
C LYS A 43 5.93 2.79 4.78
N LEU A 44 5.93 2.79 3.46
CA LEU A 44 5.29 1.75 2.67
C LEU A 44 6.24 0.57 2.50
N HIS A 45 5.73 -0.62 2.74
CA HIS A 45 6.48 -1.86 2.54
C HIS A 45 5.98 -2.57 1.29
N LEU A 46 6.90 -3.15 0.53
CA LEU A 46 6.62 -3.81 -0.74
C LEU A 46 7.34 -5.14 -0.84
N SER A 47 6.76 -6.05 -1.62
CA SER A 47 7.39 -7.27 -2.08
C SER A 47 7.28 -7.34 -3.59
N ALA A 48 8.06 -8.23 -4.22
CA ALA A 48 7.98 -8.40 -5.68
C ALA A 48 6.56 -8.79 -6.12
N ALA A 49 5.92 -9.71 -5.39
CA ALA A 49 4.57 -10.16 -5.73
C ALA A 49 3.56 -9.01 -5.67
N VAL A 50 3.65 -8.17 -4.64
CA VAL A 50 2.73 -7.03 -4.49
C VAL A 50 2.97 -5.98 -5.57
N VAL A 51 4.22 -5.70 -5.93
CA VAL A 51 4.52 -4.75 -7.02
C VAL A 51 4.00 -5.28 -8.36
N LEU A 52 4.14 -6.58 -8.64
CA LEU A 52 3.59 -7.17 -9.86
C LEU A 52 2.07 -7.04 -9.90
N GLU A 53 1.40 -7.24 -8.77
CA GLU A 53 -0.04 -7.04 -8.69
C GLU A 53 -0.41 -5.57 -8.95
N TYR A 54 0.32 -4.62 -8.38
CA TYR A 54 0.10 -3.20 -8.65
C TYR A 54 0.21 -2.92 -10.14
N GLU A 55 1.26 -3.42 -10.79
CA GLU A 55 1.46 -3.21 -12.22
C GLU A 55 0.28 -3.77 -13.02
N GLU A 56 -0.11 -5.01 -12.76
CA GLU A 56 -1.21 -5.65 -13.46
C GLU A 56 -2.52 -4.86 -13.32
N VAL A 57 -2.85 -4.47 -12.09
CA VAL A 57 -4.09 -3.75 -11.82
C VAL A 57 -4.07 -2.34 -12.44
N LEU A 58 -2.93 -1.64 -12.32
CA LEU A 58 -2.81 -0.28 -12.87
C LEU A 58 -2.89 -0.28 -14.40
N LEU A 59 -2.25 -1.24 -15.05
CA LEU A 59 -2.34 -1.35 -16.51
C LEU A 59 -3.77 -1.65 -16.96
N ARG A 60 -4.46 -2.52 -16.24
CA ARG A 60 -5.84 -2.88 -16.57
C ARG A 60 -6.81 -1.73 -16.34
N GLU A 61 -6.67 -1.02 -15.22
CA GLU A 61 -7.66 -0.02 -14.78
C GLU A 61 -7.42 1.38 -15.34
N LEU A 62 -6.15 1.75 -15.63
CA LEU A 62 -5.80 3.14 -15.91
C LEU A 62 -5.22 3.38 -17.30
N VAL A 63 -4.88 2.34 -18.06
CA VAL A 63 -4.29 2.47 -19.39
C VAL A 63 -5.31 2.01 -20.43
N PRO A 64 -5.53 2.76 -21.51
CA PRO A 64 -4.91 4.04 -21.87
C PRO A 64 -5.67 5.27 -21.39
N ALA A 65 -6.81 5.11 -20.72
CA ALA A 65 -7.75 6.20 -20.44
C ALA A 65 -7.14 7.31 -19.59
N PHE A 66 -6.31 6.99 -18.61
CA PHE A 66 -5.73 7.97 -17.68
C PHE A 66 -4.23 8.16 -17.89
N TYR A 67 -3.51 7.10 -18.23
CA TYR A 67 -2.06 7.10 -18.35
C TYR A 67 -1.62 6.17 -19.46
N SER A 68 -0.36 6.37 -19.94
CA SER A 68 0.30 5.40 -20.78
C SER A 68 0.96 4.31 -19.93
N ALA A 69 1.31 3.18 -20.56
CA ALA A 69 2.04 2.11 -19.88
C ALA A 69 3.38 2.61 -19.35
N ASP A 70 4.08 3.48 -20.11
CA ASP A 70 5.36 4.05 -19.69
C ASP A 70 5.21 4.92 -18.45
N GLN A 71 4.13 5.70 -18.35
CA GLN A 71 3.85 6.52 -17.17
C GLN A 71 3.61 5.66 -15.93
N ILE A 72 2.89 4.57 -16.09
CA ILE A 72 2.67 3.62 -14.99
C ILE A 72 4.01 3.03 -14.52
N GLN A 73 4.88 2.65 -15.45
CA GLN A 73 6.19 2.09 -15.09
C GLN A 73 7.04 3.10 -14.32
N LEU A 74 7.07 4.36 -14.77
CA LEU A 74 7.80 5.41 -14.07
C LEU A 74 7.25 5.65 -12.67
N PHE A 75 5.93 5.64 -12.52
CA PHE A 75 5.31 5.78 -11.21
C PHE A 75 5.73 4.63 -10.28
N LEU A 76 5.69 3.39 -10.78
CA LEU A 76 6.07 2.22 -9.97
C LEU A 76 7.54 2.26 -9.59
N ASP A 77 8.42 2.68 -10.50
CA ASP A 77 9.84 2.82 -10.20
C ASP A 77 10.07 3.83 -9.06
N ASP A 78 9.37 4.96 -9.11
CA ASP A 78 9.44 5.97 -8.05
C ASP A 78 8.89 5.45 -6.73
N LEU A 79 7.77 4.74 -6.78
CA LEU A 79 7.14 4.18 -5.58
C LEU A 79 8.07 3.16 -4.90
N VAL A 80 8.66 2.27 -5.69
CA VAL A 80 9.59 1.26 -5.19
C VAL A 80 10.81 1.95 -4.56
N ALA A 81 11.35 2.98 -5.21
CA ALA A 81 12.49 3.72 -4.69
C ALA A 81 12.21 4.40 -3.36
N ALA A 82 10.96 4.83 -3.14
CA ALA A 82 10.54 5.53 -1.92
C ALA A 82 10.10 4.58 -0.81
N SER A 83 10.07 3.27 -1.07
CA SER A 83 9.48 2.28 -0.16
C SER A 83 10.52 1.31 0.39
N THR A 84 10.13 0.55 1.40
CA THR A 84 10.96 -0.52 1.97
C THR A 84 10.63 -1.83 1.28
N ARG A 85 11.63 -2.46 0.67
CA ARG A 85 11.46 -3.71 -0.08
C ARG A 85 11.85 -4.91 0.76
N HIS A 86 11.09 -5.99 0.61
CA HIS A 86 11.34 -7.25 1.29
C HIS A 86 11.63 -8.33 0.24
N ALA A 87 12.86 -8.85 0.23
CA ALA A 87 13.28 -9.86 -0.73
C ALA A 87 12.78 -11.26 -0.37
N GLN A 88 12.64 -11.53 0.94
CA GLN A 88 12.18 -12.82 1.41
C GLN A 88 10.88 -12.64 2.18
N ILE A 89 9.86 -13.41 1.81
CA ILE A 89 8.54 -13.36 2.43
C ILE A 89 8.28 -14.71 3.07
N GLU A 90 7.85 -14.69 4.33
CA GLU A 90 7.46 -15.91 5.03
C GLU A 90 6.21 -16.50 4.39
N ALA A 91 6.25 -17.79 4.09
CA ALA A 91 5.08 -18.48 3.60
C ALA A 91 4.00 -18.50 4.68
N PHE A 92 2.78 -18.21 4.30
CA PHE A 92 1.65 -18.15 5.18
C PHE A 92 0.48 -18.89 4.54
N ARG A 93 -0.29 -19.62 5.33
CA ARG A 93 -1.46 -20.32 4.80
C ARG A 93 -2.48 -19.30 4.31
N PRO A 94 -3.10 -19.54 3.15
CA PRO A 94 -4.12 -18.64 2.64
C PRO A 94 -5.21 -18.39 3.67
N VAL A 95 -5.52 -17.13 3.91
CA VAL A 95 -6.60 -16.71 4.82
C VAL A 95 -7.71 -16.00 4.05
N SER A 96 -7.53 -15.84 2.74
CA SER A 96 -8.54 -15.32 1.83
C SER A 96 -8.70 -16.26 0.66
N GLN A 97 -9.74 -16.04 -0.15
CA GLN A 97 -9.97 -16.83 -1.35
C GLN A 97 -9.22 -16.30 -2.56
N ASP A 98 -8.65 -15.10 -2.45
CA ASP A 98 -7.90 -14.47 -3.51
C ASP A 98 -6.41 -14.58 -3.24
N PRO A 99 -5.62 -15.25 -4.11
CA PRO A 99 -4.17 -15.35 -3.94
C PRO A 99 -3.44 -14.01 -3.87
N ASP A 100 -3.98 -12.97 -4.54
CA ASP A 100 -3.37 -11.65 -4.49
C ASP A 100 -3.53 -11.02 -3.11
N ASP A 101 -4.68 -11.26 -2.45
CA ASP A 101 -4.89 -10.84 -1.07
C ASP A 101 -3.92 -11.54 -0.13
N ASP A 102 -3.65 -12.83 -0.37
CA ASP A 102 -2.70 -13.59 0.45
C ASP A 102 -1.28 -13.03 0.33
N SER A 103 -0.86 -12.59 -0.85
CA SER A 103 0.45 -11.96 -1.04
C SER A 103 0.59 -10.67 -0.21
N LEU A 104 -0.47 -9.89 -0.13
CA LEU A 104 -0.49 -8.67 0.67
C LEU A 104 -0.45 -8.98 2.17
N ILE A 105 -1.20 -9.98 2.60
CA ILE A 105 -1.22 -10.42 4.00
C ILE A 105 0.16 -10.96 4.40
N GLU A 106 0.77 -11.80 3.56
CA GLU A 106 2.12 -12.33 3.81
C GLU A 106 3.14 -11.20 3.96
N LEU A 107 3.07 -10.19 3.11
CA LEU A 107 3.93 -9.02 3.21
C LEU A 107 3.69 -8.28 4.52
N ALA A 108 2.44 -8.06 4.90
CA ALA A 108 2.10 -7.35 6.13
C ALA A 108 2.68 -8.05 7.37
N ILE A 109 2.62 -9.37 7.38
CA ILE A 109 3.16 -10.19 8.48
C ILE A 109 4.69 -10.12 8.48
N THR A 110 5.31 -10.34 7.33
CA THR A 110 6.79 -10.35 7.21
C THR A 110 7.38 -9.00 7.62
N ALA A 111 6.76 -7.92 7.20
CA ALA A 111 7.23 -6.55 7.47
C ALA A 111 6.82 -6.07 8.87
N ASP A 112 5.98 -6.81 9.57
CA ASP A 112 5.46 -6.45 10.90
C ASP A 112 4.87 -5.05 10.89
N VAL A 113 3.99 -4.79 9.92
CA VAL A 113 3.39 -3.46 9.75
C VAL A 113 2.35 -3.17 10.81
N GLN A 114 2.09 -1.88 11.04
CA GLN A 114 1.05 -1.43 11.94
C GLN A 114 -0.33 -1.49 11.29
N ALA A 115 -0.40 -1.29 9.97
CA ALA A 115 -1.70 -1.27 9.30
C ALA A 115 -1.62 -1.80 7.87
N LEU A 116 -2.72 -2.44 7.46
CA LEU A 116 -3.03 -2.77 6.08
C LEU A 116 -4.15 -1.82 5.64
N VAL A 117 -3.94 -1.15 4.52
CA VAL A 117 -4.83 -0.09 4.04
C VAL A 117 -5.52 -0.55 2.75
N THR A 118 -6.85 -0.49 2.75
CA THR A 118 -7.66 -0.96 1.64
C THR A 118 -9.02 -0.26 1.64
N HIS A 119 -9.65 -0.19 0.46
CA HIS A 119 -11.06 0.22 0.37
C HIS A 119 -12.00 -0.94 0.70
N ASN A 120 -11.49 -2.18 0.72
CA ASN A 120 -12.27 -3.40 0.89
C ASN A 120 -11.98 -4.05 2.25
N LEU A 121 -12.44 -3.41 3.33
CA LEU A 121 -12.14 -3.89 4.69
C LEU A 121 -12.62 -5.32 4.92
N ARG A 122 -13.75 -5.70 4.33
CA ARG A 122 -14.34 -7.02 4.53
C ARG A 122 -13.42 -8.15 4.06
N ASP A 123 -12.72 -7.95 2.94
CA ASP A 123 -11.86 -8.98 2.34
C ASP A 123 -10.64 -9.31 3.19
N PHE A 124 -10.26 -8.40 4.09
CA PHE A 124 -9.08 -8.54 4.94
C PHE A 124 -9.42 -8.63 6.44
N SER A 125 -10.67 -8.93 6.78
CA SER A 125 -11.13 -8.88 8.17
C SER A 125 -10.30 -9.78 9.11
N THR A 126 -9.76 -10.89 8.61
CA THR A 126 -8.95 -11.82 9.41
C THR A 126 -7.63 -11.21 9.86
N ILE A 127 -7.13 -10.17 9.20
CA ILE A 127 -5.82 -9.59 9.56
C ILE A 127 -5.85 -8.95 10.95
N ARG A 128 -7.02 -8.53 11.41
CA ARG A 128 -7.18 -7.96 12.76
C ARG A 128 -6.80 -8.96 13.85
N THR A 129 -7.01 -10.25 13.60
CA THR A 129 -6.65 -11.30 14.56
C THR A 129 -5.13 -11.45 14.70
N LEU A 130 -4.38 -10.90 13.77
CA LEU A 130 -2.91 -10.94 13.76
C LEU A 130 -2.29 -9.71 14.42
N GLY A 131 -3.11 -8.83 14.98
CA GLY A 131 -2.62 -7.60 15.62
C GLY A 131 -2.28 -6.48 14.66
N ILE A 132 -2.72 -6.56 13.41
CA ILE A 132 -2.50 -5.54 12.39
C ILE A 132 -3.80 -4.76 12.21
N ASP A 133 -3.72 -3.44 12.27
CA ASP A 133 -4.88 -2.59 12.06
C ASP A 133 -5.33 -2.63 10.60
N LEU A 134 -6.62 -2.64 10.40
CA LEU A 134 -7.22 -2.63 9.06
C LEU A 134 -7.91 -1.28 8.86
N LEU A 135 -7.40 -0.48 7.92
CA LEU A 135 -7.81 0.91 7.75
C LEU A 135 -8.19 1.22 6.31
N THR A 136 -9.14 2.14 6.15
CA THR A 136 -9.35 2.82 4.87
C THR A 136 -8.30 3.91 4.69
N PRO A 137 -8.07 4.37 3.44
CA PRO A 137 -7.16 5.50 3.22
C PRO A 137 -7.50 6.74 4.06
N GLY A 138 -8.79 7.05 4.18
CA GLY A 138 -9.22 8.19 5.00
C GLY A 138 -8.86 8.04 6.46
N GLN A 139 -9.04 6.83 7.01
CA GLN A 139 -8.69 6.56 8.40
C GLN A 139 -7.18 6.68 8.65
N LEU A 140 -6.37 6.19 7.73
CA LEU A 140 -4.92 6.33 7.86
C LEU A 140 -4.50 7.79 7.76
N LEU A 141 -5.08 8.54 6.83
CA LEU A 141 -4.77 9.95 6.67
C LEU A 141 -5.07 10.74 7.95
N GLN A 142 -6.17 10.42 8.63
CA GLN A 142 -6.48 11.03 9.92
C GLN A 142 -5.42 10.74 10.98
N ARG A 143 -4.88 9.53 11.02
CA ARG A 143 -3.79 9.20 11.95
C ARG A 143 -2.52 9.99 11.66
N CYS A 144 -2.22 10.24 10.40
CA CYS A 144 -1.04 10.99 10.01
C CYS A 144 -1.14 12.47 10.39
N SER A 145 -2.35 12.97 10.57
CA SER A 145 -2.60 14.39 10.89
C SER A 145 -2.54 14.69 12.39
N ARG A 146 -2.36 13.68 13.20
CA ARG A 146 -2.32 13.86 14.67
C ARG A 146 -0.91 14.07 15.18
#